data_50ac5dc0405f07f6bb9886bc9cafa6e0
#
_entry.id   50ac5dc0405f07f6bb9886bc9cafa6e0
#
_cell.length_a   1.000
_cell.length_b   1.000
_cell.length_c   1.000
_cell.angle_alpha   90.00
_cell.angle_beta   90.00
_cell.angle_gamma   90.00
#
_symmetry.space_group_name_H-M   'P 1'
#
loop_
_entity.id
_entity.type
_entity.pdbx_description
1 polymer ?
#
loop_
_entity_poly.entity_id
_entity_poly.type
_entity_poly.pdbx_seq_one_letter_code
_entity_poly.pdbx_strand_id
1 'polypeptide(L)'
;MQDFSINEGKQSSYREAYLDNAATTKPRPEVVQVMMRELQNYGNASSVHALGKKAKRMLEDSRAVVAAALGAEPDEVFFTSGGTESNNLAIRGSVMARGIGEGRII
;
A
#
# COMPACT_ATOMS: atom_id res chain seq x y z
N MET A 1 -6.89 4.29 -31.07
CA MET A 1 -6.35 4.99 -29.89
C MET A 1 -7.30 6.13 -29.63
N GLN A 2 -8.30 5.91 -28.74
CA GLN A 2 -9.32 6.92 -28.48
C GLN A 2 -8.76 7.89 -27.44
N ASP A 3 -8.75 9.16 -27.86
CA ASP A 3 -8.34 10.31 -27.06
C ASP A 3 -9.38 10.53 -25.94
N PHE A 4 -9.03 10.24 -24.72
CA PHE A 4 -9.82 10.56 -23.52
C PHE A 4 -9.55 12.04 -23.17
N SER A 5 -10.06 12.96 -23.98
CA SER A 5 -10.10 14.35 -23.60
C SER A 5 -11.16 14.53 -22.51
N ILE A 6 -10.68 14.64 -21.27
CA ILE A 6 -11.49 15.09 -20.15
C ILE A 6 -11.91 16.53 -20.47
N ASN A 7 -13.21 16.71 -20.64
CA ASN A 7 -13.86 17.98 -20.92
C ASN A 7 -13.51 18.96 -19.78
N GLU A 8 -12.59 19.89 -20.02
CA GLU A 8 -12.33 21.02 -19.13
C GLU A 8 -13.50 22.00 -19.20
N GLY A 9 -14.65 21.54 -18.69
CA GLY A 9 -15.86 22.34 -18.60
C GLY A 9 -15.78 23.32 -17.44
N LYS A 10 -15.82 24.62 -17.78
CA LYS A 10 -16.14 25.81 -16.94
C LYS A 10 -15.60 25.71 -15.50
N GLN A 11 -14.52 26.41 -15.21
CA GLN A 11 -14.11 26.71 -13.84
C GLN A 11 -15.30 27.30 -13.08
N SER A 12 -15.88 26.49 -12.21
CA SER A 12 -16.83 26.95 -11.21
C SER A 12 -16.11 27.94 -10.31
N SER A 13 -16.72 29.09 -10.05
CA SER A 13 -16.19 30.10 -9.11
C SER A 13 -16.22 29.63 -7.65
N TYR A 14 -16.72 28.44 -7.41
CA TYR A 14 -16.75 27.83 -6.08
C TYR A 14 -15.43 27.13 -5.78
N ARG A 15 -14.82 27.46 -4.62
CA ARG A 15 -13.71 26.71 -4.06
C ARG A 15 -14.27 25.38 -3.53
N GLU A 16 -13.94 24.30 -4.20
CA GLU A 16 -14.20 22.96 -3.67
C GLU A 16 -13.24 22.66 -2.51
N ALA A 17 -13.79 22.30 -1.35
CA ALA A 17 -13.02 21.85 -0.20
C ALA A 17 -13.39 20.40 0.11
N TYR A 18 -12.43 19.49 -0.02
CA TYR A 18 -12.61 18.10 0.37
C TYR A 18 -12.41 17.94 1.87
N LEU A 19 -13.46 17.55 2.61
CA LEU A 19 -13.46 17.48 4.07
C LEU A 19 -13.49 16.04 4.61
N ASP A 20 -13.46 15.02 3.74
CA ASP A 20 -13.54 13.61 4.12
C ASP A 20 -12.18 12.89 4.00
N ASN A 21 -11.12 13.53 4.48
CA ASN A 21 -9.78 12.94 4.46
C ASN A 21 -9.62 11.71 5.37
N ALA A 22 -10.57 11.48 6.29
CA ALA A 22 -10.61 10.26 7.09
C ALA A 22 -10.98 9.02 6.26
N ALA A 23 -11.82 9.18 5.24
CA ALA A 23 -12.21 8.10 4.34
C ALA A 23 -11.15 7.85 3.26
N THR A 24 -10.61 8.92 2.66
CA THR A 24 -9.56 8.83 1.64
C THR A 24 -8.82 10.16 1.51
N THR A 25 -7.59 10.11 1.02
CA THR A 25 -6.76 11.28 0.78
C THR A 25 -6.23 11.25 -0.63
N LYS A 26 -6.25 12.38 -1.33
CA LYS A 26 -5.70 12.49 -2.68
C LYS A 26 -4.20 12.16 -2.64
N PRO A 27 -3.74 11.20 -3.45
CA PRO A 27 -2.32 10.89 -3.54
C PRO A 27 -1.51 12.11 -3.99
N ARG A 28 -0.34 12.29 -3.42
CA ARG A 28 0.57 13.34 -3.87
C ARG A 28 1.07 13.05 -5.29
N PRO A 29 1.39 14.08 -6.10
CA PRO A 29 1.85 13.89 -7.48
C PRO A 29 3.05 12.95 -7.60
N GLU A 30 3.98 13.01 -6.67
CA GLU A 30 5.18 12.15 -6.65
C GLU A 30 4.80 10.67 -6.47
N VAL A 31 3.79 10.38 -5.64
CA VAL A 31 3.26 9.03 -5.44
C VAL A 31 2.64 8.51 -6.73
N VAL A 32 1.81 9.34 -7.40
CA VAL A 32 1.18 8.98 -8.67
C VAL A 32 2.24 8.66 -9.73
N GLN A 33 3.30 9.47 -9.82
CA GLN A 33 4.40 9.25 -10.78
C GLN A 33 5.13 7.92 -10.51
N VAL A 34 5.40 7.59 -9.25
CA VAL A 34 6.01 6.31 -8.88
C VAL A 34 5.07 5.15 -9.25
N MET A 35 3.78 5.24 -8.93
CA MET A 35 2.81 4.20 -9.28
C MET A 35 2.75 3.97 -10.79
N MET A 36 2.67 5.03 -11.59
CA MET A 36 2.65 4.96 -13.05
C MET A 36 3.91 4.28 -13.63
N ARG A 37 5.08 4.60 -13.08
CA ARG A 37 6.34 3.96 -13.46
C ARG A 37 6.34 2.47 -13.12
N GLU A 38 5.91 2.13 -11.92
CA GLU A 38 5.97 0.75 -11.43
C GLU A 38 4.93 -0.15 -12.10
N LEU A 39 3.80 0.37 -12.56
CA LEU A 39 2.83 -0.37 -13.38
C LEU A 39 3.44 -0.90 -14.70
N GLN A 40 4.51 -0.30 -15.19
CA GLN A 40 5.26 -0.78 -16.37
C GLN A 40 6.26 -1.90 -16.02
N ASN A 41 6.58 -2.07 -14.75
CA ASN A 41 7.48 -3.11 -14.24
C ASN A 41 6.65 -4.30 -13.78
N TYR A 42 6.43 -5.27 -14.68
CA TYR A 42 5.71 -6.49 -14.33
C TYR A 42 6.66 -7.61 -13.88
N GLY A 43 6.22 -8.42 -12.93
CA GLY A 43 6.97 -9.59 -12.47
C GLY A 43 6.37 -10.13 -11.17
N ASN A 44 6.43 -11.44 -11.00
CA ASN A 44 6.04 -12.08 -9.75
C ASN A 44 7.28 -12.20 -8.86
N ALA A 45 7.25 -11.57 -7.69
CA ALA A 45 8.36 -11.57 -6.71
C ALA A 45 8.75 -12.97 -6.20
N SER A 46 7.88 -13.98 -6.36
CA SER A 46 8.15 -15.37 -6.02
C SER A 46 8.86 -16.16 -7.14
N SER A 47 8.97 -15.59 -8.35
CA SER A 47 9.60 -16.26 -9.49
C SER A 47 11.13 -16.17 -9.41
N VAL A 48 11.79 -17.25 -9.83
CA VAL A 48 13.27 -17.38 -9.75
C VAL A 48 14.02 -16.73 -10.92
N HIS A 49 13.31 -16.38 -12.01
CA HIS A 49 13.90 -15.74 -13.18
C HIS A 49 14.18 -14.24 -12.97
N ALA A 50 14.85 -13.60 -13.92
CA ALA A 50 15.35 -12.22 -13.79
C ALA A 50 14.25 -11.20 -13.43
N LEU A 51 13.06 -11.27 -14.08
CA LEU A 51 11.95 -10.36 -13.78
C LEU A 51 11.40 -10.55 -12.38
N GLY A 52 11.28 -11.81 -11.92
CA GLY A 52 10.86 -12.10 -10.55
C GLY A 52 11.85 -11.59 -9.51
N LYS A 53 13.16 -11.80 -9.75
CA LYS A 53 14.22 -11.26 -8.86
C LYS A 53 14.22 -9.73 -8.82
N LYS A 54 13.91 -9.06 -9.95
CA LYS A 54 13.75 -7.60 -10.00
C LYS A 54 12.55 -7.18 -9.14
N ALA A 55 11.39 -7.80 -9.34
CA ALA A 55 10.18 -7.48 -8.58
C ALA A 55 10.40 -7.72 -7.07
N LYS A 56 11.08 -8.81 -6.68
CA LYS A 56 11.41 -9.09 -5.29
C LYS A 56 12.29 -8.00 -4.68
N ARG A 57 13.34 -7.56 -5.38
CA ARG A 57 14.20 -6.47 -4.88
C ARG A 57 13.39 -5.20 -4.65
N MET A 58 12.56 -4.78 -5.61
CA MET A 58 11.71 -3.59 -5.47
C MET A 58 10.78 -3.68 -4.25
N LEU A 59 10.22 -4.86 -3.99
CA LEU A 59 9.37 -5.09 -2.82
C LEU A 59 10.17 -4.97 -1.51
N GLU A 60 11.36 -5.60 -1.45
CA GLU A 60 12.20 -5.54 -0.25
C GLU A 60 12.80 -4.14 -0.01
N ASP A 61 13.19 -3.42 -1.06
CA ASP A 61 13.63 -2.03 -0.95
C ASP A 61 12.50 -1.14 -0.40
N SER A 62 11.26 -1.35 -0.87
CA SER A 62 10.08 -0.62 -0.36
C SER A 62 9.80 -0.98 1.11
N ARG A 63 9.95 -2.25 1.48
CA ARG A 63 9.80 -2.73 2.86
C ARG A 63 10.82 -2.07 3.79
N ALA A 64 12.08 -2.01 3.38
CA ALA A 64 13.14 -1.36 4.15
C ALA A 64 12.86 0.13 4.39
N VAL A 65 12.34 0.85 3.38
CA VAL A 65 11.96 2.27 3.51
C VAL A 65 10.83 2.45 4.53
N VAL A 66 9.81 1.59 4.49
CA VAL A 66 8.69 1.65 5.46
C VAL A 66 9.17 1.30 6.86
N ALA A 67 9.97 0.25 7.01
CA ALA A 67 10.55 -0.16 8.29
C ALA A 67 11.37 0.98 8.92
N ALA A 68 12.27 1.59 8.15
CA ALA A 68 13.06 2.73 8.61
C ALA A 68 12.20 3.91 9.07
N ALA A 69 11.11 4.21 8.37
CA ALA A 69 10.18 5.29 8.73
C ALA A 69 9.41 4.99 10.04
N LEU A 70 9.22 3.72 10.36
CA LEU A 70 8.54 3.27 11.58
C LEU A 70 9.50 2.98 12.75
N GLY A 71 10.81 2.99 12.52
CA GLY A 71 11.80 2.56 13.50
C GLY A 71 11.76 1.06 13.78
N ALA A 72 11.38 0.26 12.79
CA ALA A 72 11.26 -1.19 12.84
C ALA A 72 12.30 -1.87 11.94
N GLU A 73 12.49 -3.18 12.13
CA GLU A 73 13.27 -4.00 11.22
C GLU A 73 12.43 -4.41 9.99
N PRO A 74 13.04 -4.65 8.80
CA PRO A 74 12.30 -5.01 7.60
C PRO A 74 11.45 -6.28 7.72
N ASP A 75 11.85 -7.26 8.52
CA ASP A 75 11.12 -8.51 8.77
C ASP A 75 9.92 -8.33 9.72
N GLU A 76 9.80 -7.18 10.38
CA GLU A 76 8.63 -6.81 11.18
C GLU A 76 7.52 -6.12 10.36
N VAL A 77 7.77 -5.81 9.07
CA VAL A 77 6.81 -5.13 8.19
C VAL A 77 6.15 -6.11 7.23
N PHE A 78 4.84 -6.21 7.27
CA PHE A 78 4.05 -7.07 6.39
C PHE A 78 3.09 -6.23 5.55
N PHE A 79 3.19 -6.34 4.23
CA PHE A 79 2.21 -5.74 3.32
C PHE A 79 0.98 -6.63 3.22
N THR A 80 -0.19 -6.03 3.35
CA THR A 80 -1.49 -6.70 3.27
C THR A 80 -2.35 -6.06 2.18
N SER A 81 -3.44 -6.71 1.81
CA SER A 81 -4.39 -6.19 0.82
C SER A 81 -5.21 -4.99 1.33
N GLY A 82 -5.22 -4.73 2.63
CA GLY A 82 -5.97 -3.64 3.24
C GLY A 82 -6.15 -3.78 4.74
N GLY A 83 -6.80 -2.77 5.36
CA GLY A 83 -6.96 -2.67 6.81
C GLY A 83 -7.68 -3.86 7.45
N THR A 84 -8.64 -4.46 6.76
CA THR A 84 -9.36 -5.65 7.27
C THR A 84 -8.40 -6.83 7.47
N GLU A 85 -7.55 -7.10 6.49
CA GLU A 85 -6.55 -8.16 6.61
C GLU A 85 -5.51 -7.82 7.69
N SER A 86 -5.02 -6.58 7.72
CA SER A 86 -4.06 -6.12 8.74
C SER A 86 -4.61 -6.30 10.15
N ASN A 87 -5.84 -5.88 10.40
CA ASN A 87 -6.48 -6.00 11.70
C ASN A 87 -6.66 -7.47 12.12
N ASN A 88 -7.12 -8.31 11.19
CA ASN A 88 -7.25 -9.75 11.47
C ASN A 88 -5.90 -10.40 11.76
N LEU A 89 -4.86 -10.06 10.97
CA LEU A 89 -3.52 -10.59 11.18
C LEU A 89 -2.96 -10.16 12.54
N ALA A 90 -3.09 -8.88 12.90
CA ALA A 90 -2.59 -8.36 14.16
C ALA A 90 -3.30 -8.99 15.37
N ILE A 91 -4.64 -9.00 15.36
CA ILE A 91 -5.43 -9.50 16.51
C ILE A 91 -5.26 -11.01 16.65
N ARG A 92 -5.58 -11.76 15.59
CA ARG A 92 -5.53 -13.24 15.64
C ARG A 92 -4.11 -13.77 15.79
N GLY A 93 -3.15 -13.17 15.07
CA GLY A 93 -1.75 -13.55 15.14
C GLY A 93 -1.18 -13.35 16.55
N SER A 94 -1.48 -12.24 17.19
CA SER A 94 -1.03 -11.97 18.57
C SER A 94 -1.60 -12.94 19.59
N VAL A 95 -2.87 -13.33 19.43
CA VAL A 95 -3.52 -14.32 20.31
C VAL A 95 -2.89 -15.71 20.10
N MET A 96 -2.74 -16.12 18.85
CA MET A 96 -2.15 -17.44 18.53
C MET A 96 -0.69 -17.54 18.96
N ALA A 97 0.11 -16.50 18.77
CA ALA A 97 1.51 -16.48 19.17
C ALA A 97 1.71 -16.59 20.69
N ARG A 98 0.73 -16.12 21.48
CA ARG A 98 0.76 -16.24 22.95
C ARG A 98 0.28 -17.58 23.47
N GLY A 99 -0.18 -18.50 22.64
CA GLY A 99 -0.68 -19.83 23.02
C GLY A 99 -1.95 -19.77 23.89
N ILE A 100 -2.70 -18.65 23.82
CA ILE A 100 -3.94 -18.48 24.57
C ILE A 100 -5.04 -19.24 23.82
N GLY A 101 -5.32 -20.48 24.21
CA GLY A 101 -6.40 -21.29 23.63
C GLY A 101 -7.79 -20.88 24.07
N GLU A 102 -7.93 -20.23 25.23
CA GLU A 102 -9.16 -19.69 25.77
C GLU A 102 -8.90 -18.30 26.35
N GLY A 103 -9.63 -17.30 25.86
CA GLY A 103 -9.47 -15.94 26.32
C GLY A 103 -10.50 -15.00 25.69
N ARG A 104 -10.66 -13.82 26.29
CA ARG A 104 -11.54 -12.75 25.79
C ARG A 104 -10.66 -11.61 25.30
N ILE A 105 -10.92 -11.15 24.07
CA ILE A 105 -10.37 -9.89 23.56
C ILE A 105 -11.39 -8.81 23.91
N ILE A 106 -10.95 -7.81 24.68
CA ILE A 106 -11.79 -6.70 25.12
C ILE A 106 -11.30 -5.44 24.41
#